data_00dc0f7b54635759442143321d13f641
#
_entry.id   00dc0f7b54635759442143321d13f641
#
_cell.length_a   1.000
_cell.length_b   1.000
_cell.length_c   1.000
_cell.angle_alpha   90.00
_cell.angle_beta   90.00
_cell.angle_gamma   90.00
#
_symmetry.space_group_name_H-M   'P 1'
#
loop_
_entity.id
_entity.type
_entity.pdbx_description
1 polymer ?
#
loop_
_entity_poly.entity_id
_entity_poly.type
_entity_poly.pdbx_seq_one_letter_code
_entity_poly.pdbx_strand_id
1 'polypeptide(L)'
;MARQEQRVSSERVGIFSSLVYPDYRRLWGATACSQAAVWALVVLRGALVYELTKSNVWVGLVTMAAQLPSLVVTPFAGFLADRCERRHLLAFTYGLNLGINLLLAVLVLTKQASEWPILVLAMFNGIIRSVEMPTNQALLPNLVPRERLLNAVALNQLMQQGARVFGPLCLLPIIRFVNPETAFVLSAVLYAIGWVQILMIRTASHGTIVAQQGILGNLVAGIRYIYTQPLMRSLMLLTLCHCALTMAYESAFPFVARTQLGLRAAKDLFEGPAYLMIGLGAGAVLGNLALARVGDQQRRGHLFLCLGVLSGLTPILLGWTTTLPWAMLAAAAVGASTSAFMTLSQGIIQTLAPDGIRGRVMSANTWHTQGAMGGFNAVNGLLMDVPWMTVPLLFGGTGMLFAVIMLGSVLMVHLRALYARGLPPEALAR
;
A
#
# COMPACT_ATOMS: atom_id res chain seq x y z
N MET A 1 37.12 -14.60 -25.23
CA MET A 1 36.32 -14.21 -24.03
C MET A 1 35.57 -12.89 -24.24
N ALA A 2 36.19 -11.78 -24.62
CA ALA A 2 35.51 -10.47 -24.79
C ALA A 2 34.33 -10.43 -25.79
N ARG A 3 34.27 -11.27 -26.82
CA ARG A 3 33.13 -11.35 -27.76
C ARG A 3 31.93 -12.15 -27.26
N GLN A 4 32.09 -12.98 -26.24
CA GLN A 4 30.98 -13.67 -25.58
C GLN A 4 30.30 -12.77 -24.54
N GLU A 5 31.06 -11.90 -23.86
CA GLU A 5 30.50 -10.92 -22.92
C GLU A 5 29.65 -9.83 -23.60
N GLN A 6 30.03 -9.42 -24.82
CA GLN A 6 29.26 -8.45 -25.62
C GLN A 6 27.95 -9.02 -26.22
N ARG A 7 27.81 -10.33 -26.40
CA ARG A 7 26.54 -10.94 -26.85
C ARG A 7 25.48 -11.03 -25.78
N VAL A 8 25.84 -11.06 -24.49
CA VAL A 8 24.91 -11.10 -23.38
C VAL A 8 24.25 -9.72 -23.11
N SER A 9 24.86 -8.62 -23.59
CA SER A 9 24.37 -7.26 -23.36
C SER A 9 23.28 -6.77 -24.34
N SER A 10 22.94 -7.53 -25.39
CA SER A 10 22.01 -7.09 -26.45
C SER A 10 20.69 -7.87 -26.52
N GLU A 11 20.48 -8.90 -25.70
CA GLU A 11 19.16 -9.48 -25.58
C GLU A 11 18.23 -8.47 -24.92
N ARG A 12 17.22 -8.01 -25.67
CA ARG A 12 16.13 -7.20 -25.11
C ARG A 12 15.59 -7.90 -23.88
N VAL A 13 15.86 -7.33 -22.71
CA VAL A 13 15.39 -7.87 -21.42
C VAL A 13 13.86 -7.84 -21.46
N GLY A 14 13.23 -8.98 -21.69
CA GLY A 14 11.78 -9.09 -21.65
C GLY A 14 11.26 -8.69 -20.26
N ILE A 15 10.08 -8.08 -20.20
CA ILE A 15 9.47 -7.61 -18.94
C ILE A 15 9.47 -8.72 -17.87
N PHE A 16 9.25 -9.96 -18.25
CA PHE A 16 9.15 -11.13 -17.37
C PHE A 16 10.45 -11.95 -17.24
N SER A 17 11.58 -11.39 -17.65
CA SER A 17 12.85 -12.14 -17.71
C SER A 17 13.32 -12.68 -16.37
N SER A 18 13.00 -12.03 -15.25
CA SER A 18 13.37 -12.50 -13.91
C SER A 18 12.57 -13.73 -13.46
N LEU A 19 11.40 -14.03 -14.05
CA LEU A 19 10.60 -15.22 -13.71
C LEU A 19 11.23 -16.55 -14.20
N VAL A 20 12.29 -16.49 -14.99
CA VAL A 20 13.07 -17.68 -15.36
C VAL A 20 13.73 -18.33 -14.14
N TYR A 21 14.07 -17.54 -13.11
CA TYR A 21 14.67 -18.04 -11.88
C TYR A 21 13.62 -18.70 -10.98
N PRO A 22 13.74 -20.01 -10.69
CA PRO A 22 12.67 -20.78 -10.04
C PRO A 22 12.30 -20.24 -8.65
N ASP A 23 13.32 -19.89 -7.85
CA ASP A 23 13.07 -19.42 -6.48
C ASP A 23 12.49 -18.00 -6.47
N TYR A 24 12.89 -17.13 -7.41
CA TYR A 24 12.26 -15.84 -7.59
C TYR A 24 10.81 -15.97 -8.06
N ARG A 25 10.52 -16.86 -9.01
CA ARG A 25 9.14 -17.13 -9.47
C ARG A 25 8.25 -17.61 -8.34
N ARG A 26 8.76 -18.45 -7.42
CA ARG A 26 8.04 -18.90 -6.22
C ARG A 26 7.78 -17.73 -5.26
N LEU A 27 8.80 -16.91 -4.99
CA LEU A 27 8.64 -15.71 -4.16
C LEU A 27 7.61 -14.76 -4.75
N TRP A 28 7.69 -14.50 -6.06
CA TRP A 28 6.78 -13.61 -6.77
C TRP A 28 5.33 -14.13 -6.74
N GLY A 29 5.13 -15.44 -6.96
CA GLY A 29 3.81 -16.08 -6.86
C GLY A 29 3.26 -16.05 -5.43
N ALA A 30 4.09 -16.34 -4.42
CA ALA A 30 3.71 -16.24 -3.02
C ALA A 30 3.29 -14.81 -2.65
N THR A 31 4.07 -13.81 -3.08
CA THR A 31 3.74 -12.40 -2.87
C THR A 31 2.44 -12.02 -3.58
N ALA A 32 2.20 -12.52 -4.80
CA ALA A 32 0.94 -12.29 -5.50
C ALA A 32 -0.25 -12.81 -4.71
N CYS A 33 -0.16 -14.04 -4.19
CA CYS A 33 -1.21 -14.66 -3.38
C CYS A 33 -1.43 -13.89 -2.06
N SER A 34 -0.36 -13.56 -1.32
CA SER A 34 -0.50 -12.85 -0.03
C SER A 34 -1.09 -11.45 -0.23
N GLN A 35 -0.62 -10.70 -1.21
CA GLN A 35 -1.13 -9.36 -1.50
C GLN A 35 -2.58 -9.38 -2.00
N ALA A 36 -2.95 -10.36 -2.84
CA ALA A 36 -4.34 -10.55 -3.26
C ALA A 36 -5.24 -10.87 -2.06
N ALA A 37 -4.79 -11.75 -1.14
CA ALA A 37 -5.52 -12.06 0.09
C ALA A 37 -5.71 -10.82 0.98
N VAL A 38 -4.67 -9.99 1.11
CA VAL A 38 -4.73 -8.75 1.91
C VAL A 38 -5.79 -7.80 1.36
N TRP A 39 -5.77 -7.52 0.03
CA TRP A 39 -6.74 -6.59 -0.56
C TRP A 39 -8.16 -7.17 -0.61
N ALA A 40 -8.29 -8.49 -0.74
CA ALA A 40 -9.55 -9.19 -0.54
C ALA A 40 -10.08 -8.99 0.88
N LEU A 41 -9.23 -9.15 1.91
CA LEU A 41 -9.61 -8.98 3.31
C LEU A 41 -9.96 -7.55 3.69
N VAL A 42 -9.34 -6.53 3.07
CA VAL A 42 -9.75 -5.13 3.27
C VAL A 42 -11.22 -4.96 2.93
N VAL A 43 -11.64 -5.48 1.77
CA VAL A 43 -13.05 -5.43 1.34
C VAL A 43 -13.95 -6.26 2.26
N LEU A 44 -13.59 -7.53 2.49
CA LEU A 44 -14.42 -8.47 3.23
C LEU A 44 -14.62 -8.06 4.69
N ARG A 45 -13.55 -7.67 5.39
CA ARG A 45 -13.63 -7.26 6.80
C ARG A 45 -14.41 -5.96 6.96
N GLY A 46 -14.17 -4.97 6.08
CA GLY A 46 -14.89 -3.71 6.10
C GLY A 46 -16.40 -3.92 5.92
N ALA A 47 -16.80 -4.73 4.94
CA ALA A 47 -18.19 -5.06 4.69
C ALA A 47 -18.83 -5.85 5.84
N LEU A 48 -18.15 -6.91 6.32
CA LEU A 48 -18.65 -7.76 7.41
C LEU A 48 -18.85 -6.98 8.70
N VAL A 49 -17.86 -6.20 9.13
CA VAL A 49 -17.95 -5.41 10.37
C VAL A 49 -19.07 -4.39 10.26
N TYR A 50 -19.22 -3.75 9.11
CA TYR A 50 -20.35 -2.84 8.90
C TYR A 50 -21.69 -3.59 8.94
N GLU A 51 -21.77 -4.80 8.38
CA GLU A 51 -22.99 -5.61 8.43
C GLU A 51 -23.38 -5.98 9.85
N LEU A 52 -22.41 -6.36 10.68
CA LEU A 52 -22.62 -6.76 12.09
C LEU A 52 -22.99 -5.59 13.00
N THR A 53 -22.31 -4.45 12.83
CA THR A 53 -22.40 -3.34 13.80
C THR A 53 -23.25 -2.18 13.32
N LYS A 54 -23.49 -2.05 12.01
CA LYS A 54 -24.09 -0.88 11.33
C LYS A 54 -23.38 0.43 11.64
N SER A 55 -22.11 0.37 12.05
CA SER A 55 -21.28 1.51 12.44
C SER A 55 -20.03 1.60 11.58
N ASN A 56 -19.78 2.77 11.01
CA ASN A 56 -18.56 3.07 10.27
C ASN A 56 -17.36 3.25 11.20
N VAL A 57 -17.58 3.58 12.48
CA VAL A 57 -16.53 3.63 13.50
C VAL A 57 -15.81 2.28 13.58
N TRP A 58 -16.57 1.18 13.65
CA TRP A 58 -15.98 -0.17 13.69
C TRP A 58 -15.20 -0.52 12.42
N VAL A 59 -15.68 -0.10 11.24
CA VAL A 59 -14.94 -0.27 9.99
C VAL A 59 -13.61 0.47 10.03
N GLY A 60 -13.63 1.72 10.50
CA GLY A 60 -12.42 2.53 10.69
C GLY A 60 -11.44 1.91 11.68
N LEU A 61 -11.94 1.43 12.84
CA LEU A 61 -11.12 0.79 13.88
C LEU A 61 -10.47 -0.50 13.39
N VAL A 62 -11.20 -1.36 12.68
CA VAL A 62 -10.65 -2.61 12.12
C VAL A 62 -9.60 -2.32 11.05
N THR A 63 -9.83 -1.31 10.20
CA THR A 63 -8.84 -0.88 9.19
C THR A 63 -7.59 -0.29 9.87
N MET A 64 -7.77 0.54 10.89
CA MET A 64 -6.67 1.06 11.72
C MET A 64 -5.90 -0.07 12.39
N ALA A 65 -6.59 -1.03 13.00
CA ALA A 65 -5.97 -2.17 13.69
C ALA A 65 -5.10 -3.03 12.75
N ALA A 66 -5.48 -3.13 11.48
CA ALA A 66 -4.67 -3.82 10.47
C ALA A 66 -3.42 -3.04 10.01
N GLN A 67 -3.37 -1.71 10.19
CA GLN A 67 -2.28 -0.86 9.71
C GLN A 67 -1.38 -0.34 10.84
N LEU A 68 -1.95 0.04 11.98
CA LEU A 68 -1.25 0.69 13.09
C LEU A 68 -0.08 -0.14 13.67
N PRO A 69 -0.15 -1.48 13.78
CA PRO A 69 0.96 -2.27 14.29
C PRO A 69 2.26 -2.07 13.52
N SER A 70 2.18 -1.71 12.22
CA SER A 70 3.36 -1.44 11.39
C SER A 70 4.23 -0.32 11.96
N LEU A 71 3.65 0.65 12.69
CA LEU A 71 4.41 1.73 13.33
C LEU A 71 5.40 1.20 14.37
N VAL A 72 4.99 0.19 15.12
CA VAL A 72 5.81 -0.38 16.20
C VAL A 72 6.67 -1.53 15.68
N VAL A 73 6.10 -2.39 14.86
CA VAL A 73 6.72 -3.68 14.48
C VAL A 73 7.73 -3.52 13.34
N THR A 74 7.50 -2.64 12.35
CA THR A 74 8.38 -2.52 11.17
C THR A 74 9.85 -2.20 11.51
N PRO A 75 10.18 -1.33 12.48
CA PRO A 75 11.57 -1.11 12.87
C PRO A 75 12.26 -2.38 13.40
N PHE A 76 11.51 -3.23 14.11
CA PHE A 76 12.03 -4.50 14.64
C PHE A 76 12.09 -5.59 13.57
N ALA A 77 11.23 -5.53 12.57
CA ALA A 77 11.16 -6.49 11.48
C ALA A 77 12.46 -6.54 10.66
N GLY A 78 13.06 -5.40 10.37
CA GLY A 78 14.36 -5.32 9.70
C GLY A 78 15.46 -6.01 10.51
N PHE A 79 15.50 -5.75 11.82
CA PHE A 79 16.44 -6.41 12.73
C PHE A 79 16.25 -7.95 12.77
N LEU A 80 15.00 -8.41 12.75
CA LEU A 80 14.70 -9.84 12.73
C LEU A 80 15.11 -10.48 11.40
N ALA A 81 14.85 -9.81 10.26
CA ALA A 81 15.23 -10.25 8.92
C ALA A 81 16.76 -10.33 8.71
N ASP A 82 17.55 -9.58 9.50
CA ASP A 82 19.00 -9.63 9.46
C ASP A 82 19.61 -10.74 10.33
N ARG A 83 18.89 -11.23 11.34
CA ARG A 83 19.35 -12.27 12.25
C ARG A 83 18.84 -13.66 11.93
N CYS A 84 17.68 -13.77 11.32
CA CYS A 84 17.06 -15.04 10.98
C CYS A 84 17.29 -15.38 9.50
N GLU A 85 17.22 -16.65 9.16
CA GLU A 85 17.13 -17.06 7.77
C GLU A 85 15.81 -16.55 7.20
N ARG A 86 15.90 -15.65 6.19
CA ARG A 86 14.77 -14.91 5.62
C ARG A 86 13.67 -15.81 5.07
N ARG A 87 14.05 -16.95 4.47
CA ARG A 87 13.12 -17.96 3.97
C ARG A 87 12.27 -18.56 5.10
N HIS A 88 12.89 -18.95 6.20
CA HIS A 88 12.18 -19.52 7.35
C HIS A 88 11.31 -18.49 8.04
N LEU A 89 11.78 -17.25 8.15
CA LEU A 89 10.99 -16.15 8.69
C LEU A 89 9.75 -15.87 7.84
N LEU A 90 9.88 -15.87 6.49
CA LEU A 90 8.73 -15.76 5.60
C LEU A 90 7.78 -16.97 5.72
N ALA A 91 8.30 -18.19 5.76
CA ALA A 91 7.46 -19.37 5.93
C ALA A 91 6.66 -19.31 7.25
N PHE A 92 7.28 -18.85 8.33
CA PHE A 92 6.61 -18.65 9.61
C PHE A 92 5.51 -17.59 9.53
N THR A 93 5.78 -16.42 8.92
CA THR A 93 4.78 -15.35 8.79
C THR A 93 3.61 -15.75 7.89
N TYR A 94 3.86 -16.46 6.79
CA TYR A 94 2.79 -16.99 5.92
C TYR A 94 1.94 -18.05 6.64
N GLY A 95 2.56 -18.96 7.40
CA GLY A 95 1.86 -19.97 8.21
C GLY A 95 0.97 -19.33 9.28
N LEU A 96 1.46 -18.31 9.98
CA LEU A 96 0.66 -17.56 10.96
C LEU A 96 -0.51 -16.83 10.29
N ASN A 97 -0.28 -16.15 9.16
CA ASN A 97 -1.36 -15.49 8.40
C ASN A 97 -2.40 -16.51 7.91
N LEU A 98 -1.96 -17.69 7.44
CA LEU A 98 -2.87 -18.77 7.09
C LEU A 98 -3.74 -19.17 8.28
N GLY A 99 -3.16 -19.40 9.45
CA GLY A 99 -3.89 -19.75 10.68
C GLY A 99 -4.92 -18.70 11.09
N ILE A 100 -4.54 -17.42 11.06
CA ILE A 100 -5.45 -16.30 11.35
C ILE A 100 -6.60 -16.23 10.36
N ASN A 101 -6.33 -16.39 9.05
CA ASN A 101 -7.35 -16.32 8.03
C ASN A 101 -8.28 -17.54 8.05
N LEU A 102 -7.77 -18.74 8.39
CA LEU A 102 -8.59 -19.92 8.65
C LEU A 102 -9.50 -19.70 9.86
N LEU A 103 -8.97 -19.18 10.95
CA LEU A 103 -9.77 -18.88 12.14
C LEU A 103 -10.88 -17.88 11.82
N LEU A 104 -10.55 -16.80 11.08
CA LEU A 104 -11.55 -15.82 10.67
C LEU A 104 -12.62 -16.47 9.77
N ALA A 105 -12.22 -17.29 8.80
CA ALA A 105 -13.15 -18.00 7.91
C ALA A 105 -14.09 -18.94 8.71
N VAL A 106 -13.57 -19.68 9.68
CA VAL A 106 -14.36 -20.54 10.57
C VAL A 106 -15.36 -19.74 11.39
N LEU A 107 -14.93 -18.63 12.02
CA LEU A 107 -15.83 -17.77 12.80
C LEU A 107 -16.97 -17.20 11.93
N VAL A 108 -16.68 -16.82 10.70
CA VAL A 108 -17.69 -16.31 9.77
C VAL A 108 -18.65 -17.40 9.32
N LEU A 109 -18.16 -18.57 8.92
CA LEU A 109 -18.98 -19.70 8.46
C LEU A 109 -19.85 -20.29 9.58
N THR A 110 -19.37 -20.29 10.82
CA THR A 110 -20.13 -20.74 11.99
C THR A 110 -21.05 -19.66 12.58
N LYS A 111 -21.07 -18.46 11.96
CA LYS A 111 -21.84 -17.28 12.42
C LYS A 111 -21.49 -16.84 13.86
N GLN A 112 -20.27 -17.13 14.29
CA GLN A 112 -19.71 -16.70 15.58
C GLN A 112 -18.83 -15.45 15.47
N ALA A 113 -18.72 -14.87 14.27
CA ALA A 113 -17.97 -13.64 14.06
C ALA A 113 -18.67 -12.47 14.75
N SER A 114 -17.92 -11.72 15.54
CA SER A 114 -18.34 -10.43 16.11
C SER A 114 -17.23 -9.39 15.93
N GLU A 115 -17.51 -8.15 16.24
CA GLU A 115 -16.60 -7.03 16.00
C GLU A 115 -15.25 -7.18 16.70
N TRP A 116 -15.22 -7.68 17.94
CA TRP A 116 -14.00 -7.82 18.72
C TRP A 116 -13.02 -8.88 18.18
N PRO A 117 -13.44 -10.13 17.92
CA PRO A 117 -12.56 -11.11 17.25
C PRO A 117 -12.03 -10.60 15.92
N ILE A 118 -12.85 -9.95 15.09
CA ILE A 118 -12.42 -9.41 13.80
C ILE A 118 -11.34 -8.33 13.99
N LEU A 119 -11.52 -7.43 14.95
CA LEU A 119 -10.54 -6.38 15.28
C LEU A 119 -9.22 -6.98 15.76
N VAL A 120 -9.27 -7.96 16.67
CA VAL A 120 -8.07 -8.62 17.21
C VAL A 120 -7.33 -9.39 16.10
N LEU A 121 -8.05 -10.14 15.27
CA LEU A 121 -7.43 -10.87 14.15
C LEU A 121 -6.86 -9.91 13.09
N ALA A 122 -7.51 -8.76 12.85
CA ALA A 122 -6.97 -7.72 11.97
C ALA A 122 -5.67 -7.14 12.52
N MET A 123 -5.59 -6.90 13.84
CA MET A 123 -4.37 -6.42 14.50
C MET A 123 -3.22 -7.43 14.38
N PHE A 124 -3.46 -8.71 14.67
CA PHE A 124 -2.44 -9.75 14.51
C PHE A 124 -1.99 -9.90 13.05
N ASN A 125 -2.91 -9.86 12.10
CA ASN A 125 -2.58 -9.85 10.67
C ASN A 125 -1.67 -8.66 10.31
N GLY A 126 -1.95 -7.46 10.86
CA GLY A 126 -1.10 -6.27 10.70
C GLY A 126 0.30 -6.44 11.30
N ILE A 127 0.42 -7.04 12.50
CA ILE A 127 1.70 -7.35 13.15
C ILE A 127 2.55 -8.25 12.25
N ILE A 128 1.98 -9.36 11.79
CA ILE A 128 2.68 -10.35 10.97
C ILE A 128 3.10 -9.76 9.64
N ARG A 129 2.20 -9.00 8.99
CA ARG A 129 2.48 -8.33 7.73
C ARG A 129 3.62 -7.31 7.83
N SER A 130 3.76 -6.67 8.98
CA SER A 130 4.85 -5.72 9.24
C SER A 130 6.24 -6.39 9.22
N VAL A 131 6.29 -7.72 9.46
CA VAL A 131 7.51 -8.54 9.33
C VAL A 131 7.64 -9.12 7.92
N GLU A 132 6.53 -9.57 7.32
CA GLU A 132 6.49 -10.18 5.99
C GLU A 132 7.06 -9.28 4.90
N MET A 133 6.61 -8.02 4.84
CA MET A 133 6.98 -7.07 3.78
C MET A 133 8.50 -6.79 3.69
N PRO A 134 9.18 -6.35 4.77
CA PRO A 134 10.61 -6.09 4.70
C PRO A 134 11.43 -7.36 4.51
N THR A 135 11.00 -8.51 5.04
CA THR A 135 11.67 -9.79 4.83
C THR A 135 11.61 -10.24 3.38
N ASN A 136 10.46 -10.05 2.71
CA ASN A 136 10.29 -10.31 1.28
C ASN A 136 11.24 -9.46 0.44
N GLN A 137 11.30 -8.14 0.71
CA GLN A 137 12.19 -7.22 0.02
C GLN A 137 13.67 -7.55 0.24
N ALA A 138 14.03 -8.03 1.44
CA ALA A 138 15.40 -8.41 1.76
C ALA A 138 15.82 -9.75 1.12
N LEU A 139 14.88 -10.69 0.92
CA LEU A 139 15.15 -11.97 0.25
C LEU A 139 15.32 -11.82 -1.26
N LEU A 140 14.57 -10.94 -1.91
CA LEU A 140 14.51 -10.77 -3.37
C LEU A 140 15.87 -10.65 -4.04
N PRO A 141 16.85 -9.82 -3.57
CA PRO A 141 18.14 -9.67 -4.22
C PRO A 141 18.98 -10.96 -4.25
N ASN A 142 18.72 -11.91 -3.37
CA ASN A 142 19.46 -13.16 -3.28
C ASN A 142 18.92 -14.25 -4.23
N LEU A 143 17.78 -14.00 -4.87
CA LEU A 143 17.09 -14.96 -5.75
C LEU A 143 17.34 -14.72 -7.23
N VAL A 144 17.98 -13.60 -7.59
CA VAL A 144 18.28 -13.21 -8.97
C VAL A 144 19.70 -12.65 -9.08
N PRO A 145 20.38 -12.80 -10.23
CA PRO A 145 21.64 -12.13 -10.50
C PRO A 145 21.50 -10.61 -10.47
N ARG A 146 22.61 -9.91 -10.19
CA ARG A 146 22.64 -8.43 -10.09
C ARG A 146 22.09 -7.73 -11.33
N GLU A 147 22.38 -8.28 -12.53
CA GLU A 147 21.94 -7.76 -13.83
C GLU A 147 20.40 -7.80 -13.99
N ARG A 148 19.72 -8.69 -13.28
CA ARG A 148 18.27 -8.87 -13.32
C ARG A 148 17.53 -8.27 -12.11
N LEU A 149 18.28 -7.74 -11.14
CA LEU A 149 17.70 -7.23 -9.90
C LEU A 149 16.69 -6.10 -10.14
N LEU A 150 17.02 -5.15 -11.04
CA LEU A 150 16.10 -4.05 -11.36
C LEU A 150 14.78 -4.57 -11.95
N ASN A 151 14.84 -5.55 -12.85
CA ASN A 151 13.66 -6.18 -13.43
C ASN A 151 12.82 -6.91 -12.36
N ALA A 152 13.47 -7.65 -11.45
CA ALA A 152 12.80 -8.34 -10.37
C ALA A 152 12.09 -7.36 -9.40
N VAL A 153 12.77 -6.27 -9.02
CA VAL A 153 12.17 -5.22 -8.18
C VAL A 153 10.97 -4.59 -8.88
N ALA A 154 11.09 -4.25 -10.18
CA ALA A 154 9.99 -3.67 -10.95
C ALA A 154 8.78 -4.61 -11.04
N LEU A 155 8.99 -5.92 -11.28
CA LEU A 155 7.93 -6.91 -11.29
C LEU A 155 7.26 -7.07 -9.92
N ASN A 156 8.04 -7.00 -8.83
CA ASN A 156 7.48 -7.06 -7.48
C ASN A 156 6.60 -5.83 -7.17
N GLN A 157 7.03 -4.64 -7.58
CA GLN A 157 6.23 -3.42 -7.44
C GLN A 157 4.96 -3.46 -8.29
N LEU A 158 5.05 -3.93 -9.53
CA LEU A 158 3.89 -4.11 -10.40
C LEU A 158 2.87 -5.07 -9.76
N MET A 159 3.35 -6.17 -9.15
CA MET A 159 2.50 -7.12 -8.45
C MET A 159 1.81 -6.51 -7.24
N GLN A 160 2.53 -5.74 -6.42
CA GLN A 160 1.94 -5.09 -5.24
C GLN A 160 0.81 -4.13 -5.62
N GLN A 161 0.98 -3.34 -6.68
CA GLN A 161 -0.08 -2.44 -7.15
C GLN A 161 -1.22 -3.21 -7.86
N GLY A 162 -0.87 -4.21 -8.67
CA GLY A 162 -1.84 -5.06 -9.36
C GLY A 162 -2.73 -5.87 -8.41
N ALA A 163 -2.22 -6.25 -7.25
CA ALA A 163 -2.97 -7.00 -6.25
C ALA A 163 -4.21 -6.24 -5.71
N ARG A 164 -4.20 -4.91 -5.76
CA ARG A 164 -5.40 -4.09 -5.46
C ARG A 164 -6.55 -4.35 -6.44
N VAL A 165 -6.24 -4.81 -7.65
CA VAL A 165 -7.23 -5.20 -8.65
C VAL A 165 -7.55 -6.68 -8.49
N PHE A 166 -6.51 -7.54 -8.49
CA PHE A 166 -6.69 -8.99 -8.52
C PHE A 166 -7.35 -9.55 -7.24
N GLY A 167 -7.02 -9.01 -6.06
CA GLY A 167 -7.62 -9.45 -4.81
C GLY A 167 -9.14 -9.32 -4.82
N PRO A 168 -9.70 -8.11 -4.94
CA PRO A 168 -11.15 -7.91 -5.05
C PRO A 168 -11.78 -8.60 -6.28
N LEU A 169 -11.09 -8.66 -7.41
CA LEU A 169 -11.58 -9.33 -8.62
C LEU A 169 -11.83 -10.83 -8.39
N CYS A 170 -10.95 -11.50 -7.65
CA CYS A 170 -11.12 -12.91 -7.30
C CYS A 170 -12.28 -13.15 -6.33
N LEU A 171 -12.72 -12.13 -5.57
CA LEU A 171 -13.86 -12.24 -4.67
C LEU A 171 -15.19 -12.22 -5.39
N LEU A 172 -15.35 -11.41 -6.44
CA LEU A 172 -16.62 -11.15 -7.09
C LEU A 172 -17.36 -12.41 -7.53
N PRO A 173 -16.73 -13.40 -8.18
CA PRO A 173 -17.43 -14.64 -8.55
C PRO A 173 -17.95 -15.41 -7.34
N ILE A 174 -17.19 -15.44 -6.24
CA ILE A 174 -17.56 -16.16 -5.02
C ILE A 174 -18.75 -15.47 -4.35
N ILE A 175 -18.68 -14.15 -4.18
CA ILE A 175 -19.76 -13.36 -3.57
C ILE A 175 -21.03 -13.46 -4.40
N ARG A 176 -20.91 -13.45 -5.73
CA ARG A 176 -22.05 -13.41 -6.65
C ARG A 176 -22.73 -14.78 -6.84
N PHE A 177 -21.95 -15.86 -6.94
CA PHE A 177 -22.44 -17.20 -7.31
C PHE A 177 -22.52 -18.20 -6.14
N VAL A 178 -21.84 -17.90 -5.02
CA VAL A 178 -21.87 -18.75 -3.82
C VAL A 178 -22.48 -17.98 -2.65
N ASN A 179 -21.67 -17.34 -1.85
CA ASN A 179 -22.09 -16.40 -0.79
C ASN A 179 -20.88 -15.61 -0.28
N PRO A 180 -21.10 -14.44 0.39
CA PRO A 180 -20.02 -13.63 0.93
C PRO A 180 -19.19 -14.34 1.99
N GLU A 181 -19.76 -15.22 2.80
CA GLU A 181 -19.09 -15.91 3.88
C GLU A 181 -18.00 -16.86 3.36
N THR A 182 -18.25 -17.56 2.25
CA THR A 182 -17.24 -18.43 1.63
C THR A 182 -16.07 -17.65 1.02
N ALA A 183 -16.25 -16.38 0.73
CA ALA A 183 -15.17 -15.55 0.21
C ALA A 183 -14.00 -15.37 1.22
N PHE A 184 -14.26 -15.51 2.53
CA PHE A 184 -13.19 -15.51 3.54
C PHE A 184 -12.28 -16.73 3.42
N VAL A 185 -12.78 -17.88 2.94
CA VAL A 185 -11.96 -19.07 2.69
C VAL A 185 -10.95 -18.81 1.58
N LEU A 186 -11.28 -17.98 0.58
CA LEU A 186 -10.34 -17.61 -0.48
C LEU A 186 -9.05 -17.02 0.07
N SER A 187 -9.13 -16.15 1.09
CA SER A 187 -7.95 -15.53 1.70
C SER A 187 -7.05 -16.58 2.35
N ALA A 188 -7.63 -17.56 3.03
CA ALA A 188 -6.88 -18.68 3.61
C ALA A 188 -6.24 -19.56 2.52
N VAL A 189 -6.97 -19.88 1.44
CA VAL A 189 -6.44 -20.64 0.29
C VAL A 189 -5.28 -19.90 -0.37
N LEU A 190 -5.39 -18.59 -0.58
CA LEU A 190 -4.31 -17.78 -1.15
C LEU A 190 -3.06 -17.79 -0.25
N TYR A 191 -3.23 -17.68 1.07
CA TYR A 191 -2.10 -17.80 2.00
C TYR A 191 -1.52 -19.21 2.03
N ALA A 192 -2.35 -20.26 1.91
CA ALA A 192 -1.86 -21.64 1.83
C ALA A 192 -1.02 -21.88 0.57
N ILE A 193 -1.49 -21.39 -0.60
CA ILE A 193 -0.72 -21.46 -1.86
C ILE A 193 0.60 -20.69 -1.71
N GLY A 194 0.56 -19.49 -1.16
CA GLY A 194 1.75 -18.70 -0.92
C GLY A 194 2.73 -19.38 0.05
N TRP A 195 2.22 -19.95 1.13
CA TRP A 195 3.03 -20.69 2.11
C TRP A 195 3.77 -21.87 1.50
N VAL A 196 3.06 -22.70 0.73
CA VAL A 196 3.67 -23.83 0.00
C VAL A 196 4.77 -23.34 -0.95
N GLN A 197 4.54 -22.26 -1.68
CA GLN A 197 5.56 -21.68 -2.57
C GLN A 197 6.80 -21.21 -1.82
N ILE A 198 6.64 -20.55 -0.65
CA ILE A 198 7.78 -20.14 0.20
C ILE A 198 8.56 -21.36 0.71
N LEU A 199 7.87 -22.42 1.16
CA LEU A 199 8.52 -23.66 1.61
C LEU A 199 9.34 -24.34 0.50
N MET A 200 8.96 -24.15 -0.76
CA MET A 200 9.67 -24.71 -1.94
C MET A 200 10.92 -23.90 -2.33
N ILE A 201 11.15 -22.70 -1.78
CA ILE A 201 12.36 -21.91 -2.03
C ILE A 201 13.56 -22.66 -1.43
N ARG A 202 14.62 -22.82 -2.21
CA ARG A 202 15.84 -23.56 -1.79
C ARG A 202 16.99 -22.65 -1.43
N THR A 203 17.03 -21.45 -1.97
CA THR A 203 18.11 -20.48 -1.75
C THR A 203 18.08 -20.00 -0.30
N ALA A 204 19.15 -20.30 0.44
CA ALA A 204 19.37 -19.77 1.78
C ALA A 204 19.75 -18.28 1.72
N SER A 205 19.22 -17.48 2.64
CA SER A 205 19.48 -16.05 2.70
C SER A 205 19.57 -15.60 4.14
N HIS A 206 20.79 -15.22 4.54
CA HIS A 206 21.06 -14.64 5.85
C HIS A 206 21.43 -13.16 5.69
N GLY A 207 21.03 -12.32 6.64
CA GLY A 207 21.47 -10.93 6.70
C GLY A 207 22.92 -10.84 7.19
N THR A 208 23.65 -9.85 6.69
CA THR A 208 24.93 -9.44 7.29
C THR A 208 24.63 -8.46 8.41
N ILE A 209 24.99 -8.80 9.64
CA ILE A 209 24.74 -7.95 10.82
C ILE A 209 25.64 -6.71 10.70
N VAL A 210 25.08 -5.58 10.27
CA VAL A 210 25.73 -4.26 10.28
C VAL A 210 24.96 -3.36 11.25
N ALA A 211 24.78 -3.80 12.51
CA ALA A 211 24.08 -3.00 13.50
C ALA A 211 25.10 -2.18 14.33
N GLN A 212 25.44 -0.99 13.88
CA GLN A 212 26.23 -0.04 14.69
C GLN A 212 25.39 0.81 15.65
N GLN A 213 24.07 0.88 15.47
CA GLN A 213 23.16 1.66 16.34
C GLN A 213 21.87 0.90 16.59
N GLY A 214 21.26 1.09 17.78
CA GLY A 214 19.99 0.46 18.12
C GLY A 214 18.85 0.88 17.18
N ILE A 215 17.82 0.04 17.05
CA ILE A 215 16.68 0.22 16.12
C ILE A 215 15.99 1.57 16.29
N LEU A 216 15.70 1.93 17.55
CA LEU A 216 15.11 3.24 17.90
C LEU A 216 16.04 4.40 17.56
N GLY A 217 17.34 4.25 17.76
CA GLY A 217 18.33 5.26 17.39
C GLY A 217 18.33 5.56 15.90
N ASN A 218 18.18 4.54 15.05
CA ASN A 218 18.10 4.70 13.60
C ASN A 218 16.81 5.42 13.17
N LEU A 219 15.65 5.10 13.77
CA LEU A 219 14.38 5.78 13.50
C LEU A 219 14.44 7.24 13.93
N VAL A 220 14.90 7.50 15.16
CA VAL A 220 15.06 8.86 15.70
C VAL A 220 16.03 9.68 14.84
N ALA A 221 17.15 9.10 14.39
CA ALA A 221 18.09 9.79 13.50
C ALA A 221 17.44 10.16 12.16
N GLY A 222 16.63 9.27 11.57
CA GLY A 222 15.85 9.55 10.36
C GLY A 222 14.84 10.68 10.56
N ILE A 223 14.06 10.63 11.63
CA ILE A 223 13.09 11.67 11.99
C ILE A 223 13.82 13.00 12.22
N ARG A 224 14.88 13.02 13.02
CA ARG A 224 15.66 14.23 13.29
C ARG A 224 16.17 14.85 11.99
N TYR A 225 16.72 14.05 11.08
CA TYR A 225 17.19 14.55 9.79
C TYR A 225 16.06 15.19 8.98
N ILE A 226 14.91 14.52 8.86
CA ILE A 226 13.74 15.04 8.14
C ILE A 226 13.33 16.41 8.66
N TYR A 227 13.22 16.57 9.97
CA TYR A 227 12.70 17.80 10.57
C TYR A 227 13.74 18.91 10.69
N THR A 228 15.03 18.61 10.59
CA THR A 228 16.10 19.62 10.56
C THR A 228 16.32 20.22 9.17
N GLN A 229 15.93 19.53 8.10
CA GLN A 229 16.07 20.01 6.72
C GLN A 229 14.74 20.64 6.23
N PRO A 230 14.70 21.98 5.95
CA PRO A 230 13.44 22.66 5.65
C PRO A 230 12.67 22.05 4.46
N LEU A 231 13.37 21.73 3.36
CA LEU A 231 12.73 21.13 2.18
C LEU A 231 12.19 19.72 2.50
N MET A 232 13.00 18.90 3.18
CA MET A 232 12.61 17.53 3.55
C MET A 232 11.41 17.53 4.49
N ARG A 233 11.40 18.42 5.48
CA ARG A 233 10.28 18.62 6.40
C ARG A 233 9.01 18.98 5.66
N SER A 234 9.08 19.94 4.72
CA SER A 234 7.91 20.37 3.94
C SER A 234 7.36 19.24 3.07
N LEU A 235 8.23 18.47 2.39
CA LEU A 235 7.82 17.29 1.61
C LEU A 235 7.18 16.22 2.48
N MET A 236 7.76 15.96 3.66
CA MET A 236 7.22 14.98 4.61
C MET A 236 5.85 15.39 5.12
N LEU A 237 5.66 16.65 5.51
CA LEU A 237 4.36 17.16 5.97
C LEU A 237 3.31 17.10 4.87
N LEU A 238 3.65 17.46 3.62
CA LEU A 238 2.73 17.31 2.48
C LEU A 238 2.36 15.86 2.22
N THR A 239 3.33 14.94 2.30
CA THR A 239 3.08 13.50 2.14
C THR A 239 2.21 12.95 3.26
N LEU A 240 2.42 13.41 4.50
CA LEU A 240 1.60 13.05 5.66
C LEU A 240 0.16 13.55 5.49
N CYS A 241 -0.03 14.82 5.10
CA CYS A 241 -1.35 15.37 4.81
C CYS A 241 -2.04 14.62 3.66
N HIS A 242 -1.29 14.25 2.62
CA HIS A 242 -1.80 13.44 1.52
C HIS A 242 -2.32 12.08 2.01
N CYS A 243 -1.50 11.34 2.77
CA CYS A 243 -1.89 10.04 3.30
C CYS A 243 -3.12 10.11 4.22
N ALA A 244 -3.19 11.17 5.03
CA ALA A 244 -4.30 11.41 5.93
C ALA A 244 -5.60 11.77 5.19
N LEU A 245 -5.54 12.74 4.28
CA LEU A 245 -6.73 13.38 3.71
C LEU A 245 -7.22 12.73 2.43
N THR A 246 -6.33 12.07 1.64
CA THR A 246 -6.68 11.57 0.32
C THR A 246 -6.41 10.09 0.09
N MET A 247 -5.73 9.39 1.02
CA MET A 247 -5.47 7.95 0.91
C MET A 247 -6.22 7.10 1.96
N ALA A 248 -6.68 7.69 3.05
CA ALA A 248 -7.39 6.99 4.12
C ALA A 248 -8.89 6.76 3.79
N TYR A 249 -9.18 6.23 2.59
CA TYR A 249 -10.55 6.02 2.09
C TYR A 249 -11.03 4.56 2.15
N GLU A 250 -10.16 3.64 2.49
CA GLU A 250 -10.49 2.19 2.49
C GLU A 250 -11.67 1.88 3.42
N SER A 251 -11.72 2.54 4.58
CA SER A 251 -12.82 2.42 5.55
C SER A 251 -14.14 3.03 5.06
N ALA A 252 -14.10 3.92 4.06
CA ALA A 252 -15.29 4.63 3.58
C ALA A 252 -16.04 3.89 2.46
N PHE A 253 -15.45 2.90 1.81
CA PHE A 253 -16.08 2.23 0.67
C PHE A 253 -17.42 1.52 0.99
N PRO A 254 -17.61 0.85 2.13
CA PRO A 254 -18.92 0.34 2.52
C PRO A 254 -19.97 1.44 2.68
N PHE A 255 -19.57 2.59 3.24
CA PHE A 255 -20.42 3.76 3.38
C PHE A 255 -20.83 4.36 2.03
N VAL A 256 -19.87 4.53 1.10
CA VAL A 256 -20.13 5.00 -0.28
C VAL A 256 -21.09 4.06 -0.99
N ALA A 257 -20.83 2.74 -0.95
CA ALA A 257 -21.67 1.75 -1.61
C ALA A 257 -23.12 1.83 -1.16
N ARG A 258 -23.35 1.95 0.14
CA ARG A 258 -24.68 1.96 0.71
C ARG A 258 -25.40 3.30 0.57
N THR A 259 -24.76 4.40 0.93
CA THR A 259 -25.43 5.71 1.04
C THR A 259 -25.47 6.47 -0.28
N GLN A 260 -24.37 6.41 -1.04
CA GLN A 260 -24.22 7.16 -2.28
C GLN A 260 -24.72 6.37 -3.51
N LEU A 261 -24.37 5.06 -3.59
CA LEU A 261 -24.74 4.23 -4.72
C LEU A 261 -26.06 3.45 -4.51
N GLY A 262 -26.67 3.55 -3.32
CA GLY A 262 -27.94 2.90 -3.01
C GLY A 262 -27.89 1.37 -3.01
N LEU A 263 -26.71 0.77 -2.88
CA LEU A 263 -26.49 -0.67 -2.85
C LEU A 263 -26.87 -1.24 -1.48
N ARG A 264 -28.09 -1.78 -1.33
CA ARG A 264 -28.67 -2.14 -0.02
C ARG A 264 -28.82 -3.64 0.21
N ALA A 265 -28.74 -4.48 -0.83
CA ALA A 265 -28.78 -5.93 -0.64
C ALA A 265 -27.54 -6.41 0.14
N ALA A 266 -27.67 -7.50 0.91
CA ALA A 266 -26.56 -8.01 1.72
C ALA A 266 -25.30 -8.27 0.90
N LYS A 267 -25.41 -8.87 -0.29
CA LYS A 267 -24.28 -9.07 -1.21
C LYS A 267 -23.66 -7.76 -1.75
N ASP A 268 -24.48 -6.72 -1.93
CA ASP A 268 -24.02 -5.45 -2.48
C ASP A 268 -23.05 -4.73 -1.52
N LEU A 269 -23.16 -5.00 -0.21
CA LEU A 269 -22.24 -4.49 0.80
C LEU A 269 -20.81 -5.01 0.60
N PHE A 270 -20.65 -6.18 -0.04
CA PHE A 270 -19.37 -6.77 -0.38
C PHE A 270 -18.95 -6.45 -1.82
N GLU A 271 -19.90 -6.52 -2.77
CA GLU A 271 -19.62 -6.25 -4.19
C GLU A 271 -19.27 -4.77 -4.44
N GLY A 272 -20.00 -3.83 -3.84
CA GLY A 272 -19.78 -2.40 -4.05
C GLY A 272 -18.35 -1.95 -3.72
N PRO A 273 -17.85 -2.18 -2.49
CA PRO A 273 -16.46 -1.89 -2.14
C PRO A 273 -15.44 -2.64 -3.01
N ALA A 274 -15.74 -3.88 -3.45
CA ALA A 274 -14.86 -4.62 -4.35
C ALA A 274 -14.71 -3.93 -5.70
N TYR A 275 -15.81 -3.48 -6.31
CA TYR A 275 -15.78 -2.73 -7.57
C TYR A 275 -15.04 -1.39 -7.44
N LEU A 276 -15.25 -0.65 -6.35
CA LEU A 276 -14.52 0.60 -6.09
C LEU A 276 -13.02 0.34 -5.93
N MET A 277 -12.64 -0.73 -5.25
CA MET A 277 -11.22 -1.10 -5.06
C MET A 277 -10.58 -1.53 -6.39
N ILE A 278 -11.31 -2.24 -7.27
CA ILE A 278 -10.84 -2.59 -8.63
C ILE A 278 -10.58 -1.32 -9.43
N GLY A 279 -11.52 -0.37 -9.43
CA GLY A 279 -11.35 0.92 -10.09
C GLY A 279 -10.10 1.64 -9.59
N LEU A 280 -9.98 1.78 -8.27
CA LEU A 280 -8.85 2.41 -7.61
C LEU A 280 -7.50 1.75 -7.98
N GLY A 281 -7.44 0.42 -7.91
CA GLY A 281 -6.23 -0.32 -8.24
C GLY A 281 -5.84 -0.20 -9.71
N ALA A 282 -6.81 -0.30 -10.62
CA ALA A 282 -6.56 -0.10 -12.06
C ALA A 282 -6.03 1.30 -12.34
N GLY A 283 -6.63 2.32 -11.72
CA GLY A 283 -6.14 3.70 -11.79
C GLY A 283 -4.72 3.83 -11.25
N ALA A 284 -4.40 3.23 -10.10
CA ALA A 284 -3.07 3.27 -9.51
C ALA A 284 -1.99 2.68 -10.45
N VAL A 285 -2.30 1.56 -11.11
CA VAL A 285 -1.41 0.96 -12.11
C VAL A 285 -1.20 1.91 -13.29
N LEU A 286 -2.28 2.45 -13.85
CA LEU A 286 -2.21 3.37 -14.99
C LEU A 286 -1.48 4.66 -14.65
N GLY A 287 -1.73 5.25 -13.48
CA GLY A 287 -1.07 6.47 -13.01
C GLY A 287 0.44 6.28 -12.84
N ASN A 288 0.87 5.16 -12.25
CA ASN A 288 2.29 4.83 -12.11
C ASN A 288 2.95 4.54 -13.46
N LEU A 289 2.26 3.86 -14.39
CA LEU A 289 2.77 3.65 -15.74
C LEU A 289 2.92 4.96 -16.53
N ALA A 290 1.98 5.88 -16.38
CA ALA A 290 2.07 7.22 -16.98
C ALA A 290 3.25 8.00 -16.38
N LEU A 291 3.41 7.97 -15.05
CA LEU A 291 4.54 8.61 -14.37
C LEU A 291 5.89 8.06 -14.81
N ALA A 292 5.99 6.74 -15.02
CA ALA A 292 7.23 6.08 -15.42
C ALA A 292 7.73 6.53 -16.81
N ARG A 293 6.83 7.06 -17.67
CA ARG A 293 7.20 7.61 -18.99
C ARG A 293 7.80 9.02 -18.90
N VAL A 294 7.65 9.69 -17.75
CA VAL A 294 8.17 11.04 -17.55
C VAL A 294 9.61 10.94 -17.04
N GLY A 295 10.58 10.89 -17.97
CA GLY A 295 12.02 10.76 -17.68
C GLY A 295 12.68 12.05 -17.19
N ASP A 296 12.07 13.23 -17.40
CA ASP A 296 12.68 14.52 -17.17
C ASP A 296 12.71 14.88 -15.67
N GLN A 297 13.91 14.96 -15.11
CA GLN A 297 14.11 15.28 -13.71
C GLN A 297 13.78 16.76 -13.37
N GLN A 298 13.89 17.66 -14.33
CA GLN A 298 13.58 19.07 -14.14
C GLN A 298 12.06 19.28 -13.99
N ARG A 299 11.26 18.45 -14.62
CA ARG A 299 9.79 18.50 -14.52
C ARG A 299 9.21 17.89 -13.26
N ARG A 300 10.00 17.16 -12.45
CA ARG A 300 9.50 16.47 -11.26
C ARG A 300 8.87 17.41 -10.23
N GLY A 301 9.38 18.65 -10.08
CA GLY A 301 8.79 19.63 -9.18
C GLY A 301 7.41 20.10 -9.62
N HIS A 302 7.23 20.46 -10.89
CA HIS A 302 5.91 20.80 -11.44
C HIS A 302 4.93 19.63 -11.36
N LEU A 303 5.39 18.42 -11.71
CA LEU A 303 4.57 17.22 -11.60
C LEU A 303 4.13 16.93 -10.17
N PHE A 304 5.01 17.16 -9.19
CA PHE A 304 4.68 16.99 -7.78
C PHE A 304 3.53 17.92 -7.36
N LEU A 305 3.59 19.20 -7.76
CA LEU A 305 2.50 20.14 -7.51
C LEU A 305 1.21 19.74 -8.24
N CYS A 306 1.28 19.48 -9.55
CA CYS A 306 0.12 19.10 -10.35
C CYS A 306 -0.56 17.82 -9.86
N LEU A 307 0.21 16.76 -9.62
CA LEU A 307 -0.31 15.49 -9.10
C LEU A 307 -0.86 15.66 -7.68
N GLY A 308 -0.23 16.50 -6.85
CA GLY A 308 -0.73 16.80 -5.51
C GLY A 308 -2.10 17.50 -5.55
N VAL A 309 -2.25 18.53 -6.36
CA VAL A 309 -3.55 19.21 -6.56
C VAL A 309 -4.57 18.23 -7.13
N LEU A 310 -4.19 17.47 -8.17
CA LEU A 310 -5.07 16.49 -8.81
C LEU A 310 -5.53 15.41 -7.82
N SER A 311 -4.63 14.93 -6.93
CA SER A 311 -4.99 13.94 -5.92
C SER A 311 -5.94 14.48 -4.84
N GLY A 312 -5.97 15.80 -4.64
CA GLY A 312 -6.99 16.45 -3.82
C GLY A 312 -8.34 16.64 -4.54
N LEU A 313 -8.31 16.89 -5.85
CA LEU A 313 -9.54 17.14 -6.61
C LEU A 313 -10.28 15.85 -7.00
N THR A 314 -9.57 14.75 -7.29
CA THR A 314 -10.20 13.50 -7.75
C THR A 314 -11.14 12.85 -6.73
N PRO A 315 -10.93 12.88 -5.40
CA PRO A 315 -11.90 12.40 -4.45
C PRO A 315 -13.24 13.12 -4.50
N ILE A 316 -13.25 14.40 -4.90
CA ILE A 316 -14.47 15.17 -5.09
C ILE A 316 -15.35 14.51 -6.15
N LEU A 317 -14.76 14.03 -7.26
CA LEU A 317 -15.50 13.32 -8.30
C LEU A 317 -16.19 12.09 -7.75
N LEU A 318 -15.50 11.30 -6.91
CA LEU A 318 -16.07 10.10 -6.28
C LEU A 318 -17.24 10.47 -5.35
N GLY A 319 -17.11 11.57 -4.62
CA GLY A 319 -18.15 12.08 -3.74
C GLY A 319 -19.46 12.45 -4.45
N TRP A 320 -19.43 12.78 -5.74
CA TRP A 320 -20.62 13.21 -6.51
C TRP A 320 -21.19 12.12 -7.41
N THR A 321 -20.59 10.92 -7.47
CA THR A 321 -21.09 9.83 -8.32
C THR A 321 -22.29 9.13 -7.69
N THR A 322 -23.34 8.89 -8.46
CA THR A 322 -24.56 8.22 -8.02
C THR A 322 -24.75 6.82 -8.62
N THR A 323 -23.91 6.43 -9.58
CA THR A 323 -23.98 5.12 -10.24
C THR A 323 -22.64 4.39 -10.16
N LEU A 324 -22.69 3.07 -10.07
CA LEU A 324 -21.50 2.25 -9.91
C LEU A 324 -20.44 2.42 -11.01
N PRO A 325 -20.78 2.47 -12.32
CA PRO A 325 -19.76 2.66 -13.36
C PRO A 325 -19.00 3.99 -13.24
N TRP A 326 -19.71 5.08 -12.97
CA TRP A 326 -19.08 6.40 -12.76
C TRP A 326 -18.27 6.43 -11.47
N ALA A 327 -18.73 5.77 -10.41
CA ALA A 327 -17.98 5.64 -9.17
C ALA A 327 -16.68 4.84 -9.36
N MET A 328 -16.69 3.77 -10.16
CA MET A 328 -15.49 3.03 -10.54
C MET A 328 -14.50 3.89 -11.34
N LEU A 329 -14.98 4.69 -12.29
CA LEU A 329 -14.13 5.61 -13.05
C LEU A 329 -13.55 6.72 -12.16
N ALA A 330 -14.36 7.29 -11.26
CA ALA A 330 -13.90 8.26 -10.29
C ALA A 330 -12.87 7.63 -9.32
N ALA A 331 -13.11 6.42 -8.84
CA ALA A 331 -12.14 5.67 -8.02
C ALA A 331 -10.84 5.40 -8.79
N ALA A 332 -10.92 5.14 -10.11
CA ALA A 332 -9.73 4.99 -10.95
C ALA A 332 -8.96 6.32 -11.07
N ALA A 333 -9.65 7.46 -11.21
CA ALA A 333 -9.01 8.77 -11.20
C ALA A 333 -8.32 9.06 -9.84
N VAL A 334 -8.97 8.73 -8.72
CA VAL A 334 -8.38 8.79 -7.37
C VAL A 334 -7.14 7.92 -7.30
N GLY A 335 -7.23 6.65 -7.69
CA GLY A 335 -6.10 5.71 -7.67
C GLY A 335 -4.92 6.18 -8.51
N ALA A 336 -5.18 6.71 -9.71
CA ALA A 336 -4.13 7.21 -10.61
C ALA A 336 -3.39 8.41 -10.01
N SER A 337 -4.12 9.41 -9.53
CA SER A 337 -3.54 10.64 -9.00
C SER A 337 -2.82 10.42 -7.67
N THR A 338 -3.45 9.72 -6.71
CA THR A 338 -2.90 9.48 -5.38
C THR A 338 -1.67 8.57 -5.42
N SER A 339 -1.71 7.49 -6.23
CA SER A 339 -0.58 6.57 -6.35
C SER A 339 0.61 7.20 -7.07
N ALA A 340 0.37 7.95 -8.15
CA ALA A 340 1.41 8.67 -8.87
C ALA A 340 2.06 9.75 -7.99
N PHE A 341 1.26 10.53 -7.23
CA PHE A 341 1.79 11.52 -6.28
C PHE A 341 2.66 10.85 -5.20
N MET A 342 2.18 9.75 -4.62
CA MET A 342 2.91 9.02 -3.57
C MET A 342 4.24 8.46 -4.09
N THR A 343 4.23 7.87 -5.29
CA THR A 343 5.44 7.32 -5.94
C THR A 343 6.46 8.44 -6.23
N LEU A 344 6.00 9.57 -6.75
CA LEU A 344 6.86 10.73 -7.02
C LEU A 344 7.41 11.33 -5.73
N SER A 345 6.56 11.49 -4.69
CA SER A 345 6.98 11.98 -3.36
C SER A 345 8.08 11.11 -2.77
N GLN A 346 7.89 9.79 -2.74
CA GLN A 346 8.88 8.84 -2.25
C GLN A 346 10.18 8.93 -3.05
N GLY A 347 10.10 9.03 -4.39
CA GLY A 347 11.25 9.18 -5.26
C GLY A 347 12.05 10.47 -4.97
N ILE A 348 11.37 11.60 -4.77
CA ILE A 348 12.00 12.88 -4.40
C ILE A 348 12.68 12.78 -3.04
N ILE A 349 11.99 12.27 -2.01
CA ILE A 349 12.53 12.09 -0.66
C ILE A 349 13.76 11.17 -0.69
N GLN A 350 13.70 10.09 -1.45
CA GLN A 350 14.80 9.13 -1.59
C GLN A 350 16.02 9.75 -2.29
N THR A 351 15.81 10.61 -3.28
CA THR A 351 16.88 11.30 -4.01
C THR A 351 17.55 12.37 -3.14
N LEU A 352 16.79 13.09 -2.30
CA LEU A 352 17.31 14.12 -1.41
C LEU A 352 18.05 13.55 -0.19
N ALA A 353 17.75 12.31 0.18
CA ALA A 353 18.37 11.67 1.34
C ALA A 353 19.81 11.22 1.04
N PRO A 354 20.82 11.65 1.85
CA PRO A 354 22.20 11.18 1.73
C PRO A 354 22.31 9.66 1.86
N ASP A 355 23.22 9.04 1.11
CA ASP A 355 23.36 7.56 1.04
C ASP A 355 23.51 6.92 2.43
N GLY A 356 24.33 7.51 3.31
CA GLY A 356 24.60 6.96 4.64
C GLY A 356 23.40 6.93 5.59
N ILE A 357 22.34 7.71 5.31
CA ILE A 357 21.13 7.77 6.16
C ILE A 357 19.82 7.52 5.38
N ARG A 358 19.92 7.25 4.06
CA ARG A 358 18.75 7.04 3.18
C ARG A 358 17.77 5.99 3.75
N GLY A 359 18.27 4.86 4.21
CA GLY A 359 17.43 3.83 4.82
C GLY A 359 16.68 4.31 6.07
N ARG A 360 17.33 5.14 6.91
CA ARG A 360 16.72 5.71 8.13
C ARG A 360 15.63 6.72 7.78
N VAL A 361 15.86 7.56 6.76
CA VAL A 361 14.87 8.54 6.26
C VAL A 361 13.67 7.81 5.65
N MET A 362 13.90 6.73 4.86
CA MET A 362 12.81 5.97 4.25
C MET A 362 12.00 5.18 5.29
N SER A 363 12.64 4.65 6.34
CA SER A 363 11.92 4.03 7.47
C SER A 363 11.05 5.03 8.21
N ALA A 364 11.58 6.24 8.46
CA ALA A 364 10.80 7.32 9.07
C ALA A 364 9.65 7.76 8.16
N ASN A 365 9.86 7.85 6.84
CA ASN A 365 8.79 8.15 5.87
C ASN A 365 7.67 7.10 5.91
N THR A 366 8.01 5.81 5.92
CA THR A 366 7.02 4.73 6.02
C THR A 366 6.25 4.81 7.34
N TRP A 367 6.96 5.10 8.44
CA TRP A 367 6.33 5.30 9.75
C TRP A 367 5.29 6.43 9.73
N HIS A 368 5.63 7.59 9.18
CA HIS A 368 4.71 8.72 9.07
C HIS A 368 3.49 8.39 8.18
N THR A 369 3.72 7.81 7.01
CA THR A 369 2.65 7.56 6.03
C THR A 369 1.67 6.49 6.51
N GLN A 370 2.15 5.39 7.08
CA GLN A 370 1.30 4.33 7.62
C GLN A 370 0.52 4.78 8.86
N GLY A 371 1.16 5.58 9.73
CA GLY A 371 0.50 6.18 10.88
C GLY A 371 -0.62 7.12 10.49
N ALA A 372 -0.37 7.99 9.51
CA ALA A 372 -1.39 8.89 8.98
C ALA A 372 -2.56 8.12 8.37
N MET A 373 -2.30 7.14 7.49
CA MET A 373 -3.35 6.33 6.88
C MET A 373 -4.17 5.57 7.91
N GLY A 374 -3.51 4.86 8.84
CA GLY A 374 -4.21 4.08 9.87
C GLY A 374 -5.04 4.95 10.79
N GLY A 375 -4.46 6.05 11.31
CA GLY A 375 -5.16 6.98 12.19
C GLY A 375 -6.36 7.65 11.50
N PHE A 376 -6.19 8.13 10.27
CA PHE A 376 -7.27 8.80 9.54
C PHE A 376 -8.36 7.84 9.04
N ASN A 377 -8.07 6.54 8.83
CA ASN A 377 -9.15 5.58 8.61
C ASN A 377 -10.11 5.49 9.81
N ALA A 378 -9.58 5.54 11.04
CA ALA A 378 -10.42 5.61 12.23
C ALA A 378 -11.18 6.94 12.34
N VAL A 379 -10.51 8.07 12.06
CA VAL A 379 -11.16 9.40 12.03
C VAL A 379 -12.29 9.43 11.00
N ASN A 380 -12.06 8.90 9.78
CA ASN A 380 -13.10 8.81 8.76
C ASN A 380 -14.28 7.93 9.24
N GLY A 381 -14.00 6.82 9.94
CA GLY A 381 -15.05 6.01 10.56
C GLY A 381 -15.92 6.81 11.53
N LEU A 382 -15.30 7.60 12.42
CA LEU A 382 -16.00 8.49 13.35
C LEU A 382 -16.82 9.56 12.61
N LEU A 383 -16.25 10.19 11.59
CA LEU A 383 -16.94 11.23 10.81
C LEU A 383 -18.15 10.67 10.07
N MET A 384 -18.08 9.47 9.51
CA MET A 384 -19.17 8.85 8.76
C MET A 384 -20.38 8.44 9.62
N ASP A 385 -20.22 8.28 10.93
CA ASP A 385 -21.33 8.02 11.85
C ASP A 385 -22.02 9.32 12.34
N VAL A 386 -21.48 10.50 11.97
CA VAL A 386 -22.11 11.78 12.28
C VAL A 386 -23.32 11.99 11.35
N PRO A 387 -24.53 12.32 11.88
CA PRO A 387 -25.78 12.34 11.10
C PRO A 387 -25.80 13.28 9.87
N TRP A 388 -25.07 14.39 9.92
CA TRP A 388 -24.98 15.35 8.80
C TRP A 388 -23.83 15.07 7.82
N MET A 389 -22.97 14.08 8.12
CA MET A 389 -21.87 13.75 7.24
C MET A 389 -22.36 12.98 6.00
N THR A 390 -22.05 13.50 4.85
CA THR A 390 -22.37 12.87 3.56
C THR A 390 -21.09 12.50 2.81
N VAL A 391 -21.21 11.57 1.86
CA VAL A 391 -20.06 11.18 1.03
C VAL A 391 -19.44 12.38 0.30
N PRO A 392 -20.24 13.30 -0.36
CA PRO A 392 -19.68 14.50 -0.96
C PRO A 392 -18.93 15.40 0.03
N LEU A 393 -19.44 15.53 1.25
CA LEU A 393 -18.80 16.36 2.27
C LEU A 393 -17.49 15.76 2.78
N LEU A 394 -17.46 14.45 2.99
CA LEU A 394 -16.25 13.76 3.44
C LEU A 394 -15.15 13.83 2.36
N PHE A 395 -15.43 13.31 1.17
CA PHE A 395 -14.43 13.25 0.10
C PHE A 395 -14.15 14.63 -0.51
N GLY A 396 -15.18 15.46 -0.65
CA GLY A 396 -15.05 16.85 -1.12
C GLY A 396 -14.28 17.71 -0.14
N GLY A 397 -14.61 17.62 1.15
CA GLY A 397 -13.97 18.41 2.21
C GLY A 397 -12.49 18.05 2.40
N THR A 398 -12.18 16.76 2.58
CA THR A 398 -10.80 16.30 2.76
C THR A 398 -9.96 16.51 1.50
N GLY A 399 -10.52 16.25 0.32
CA GLY A 399 -9.85 16.46 -0.96
C GLY A 399 -9.57 17.94 -1.23
N MET A 400 -10.57 18.82 -1.04
CA MET A 400 -10.41 20.27 -1.20
C MET A 400 -9.39 20.83 -0.22
N LEU A 401 -9.44 20.39 1.05
CA LEU A 401 -8.45 20.79 2.06
C LEU A 401 -7.03 20.44 1.61
N PHE A 402 -6.81 19.24 1.09
CA PHE A 402 -5.51 18.86 0.59
C PHE A 402 -5.09 19.67 -0.66
N ALA A 403 -6.01 19.91 -1.60
CA ALA A 403 -5.73 20.75 -2.77
C ALA A 403 -5.33 22.19 -2.37
N VAL A 404 -6.01 22.76 -1.37
CA VAL A 404 -5.67 24.09 -0.83
C VAL A 404 -4.31 24.06 -0.13
N ILE A 405 -3.99 23.03 0.65
CA ILE A 405 -2.65 22.84 1.26
C ILE A 405 -1.57 22.76 0.17
N MET A 406 -1.81 22.01 -0.91
CA MET A 406 -0.88 21.91 -2.03
C MET A 406 -0.67 23.24 -2.76
N LEU A 407 -1.73 23.96 -3.03
CA LEU A 407 -1.63 25.29 -3.64
C LEU A 407 -0.95 26.29 -2.70
N GLY A 408 -1.29 26.27 -1.41
CA GLY A 408 -0.63 27.09 -0.38
C GLY A 408 0.86 26.78 -0.22
N SER A 409 1.28 25.58 -0.54
CA SER A 409 2.69 25.17 -0.47
C SER A 409 3.58 25.97 -1.45
N VAL A 410 3.02 26.57 -2.50
CA VAL A 410 3.73 27.45 -3.44
C VAL A 410 4.26 28.71 -2.74
N LEU A 411 3.65 29.11 -1.62
CA LEU A 411 4.12 30.26 -0.81
C LEU A 411 5.38 29.92 -0.02
N MET A 412 5.68 28.64 0.17
CA MET A 412 6.90 28.21 0.88
C MET A 412 8.12 28.32 -0.04
N VAL A 413 9.10 29.15 0.32
CA VAL A 413 10.29 29.45 -0.50
C VAL A 413 11.01 28.18 -0.99
N HIS A 414 11.17 27.18 -0.10
CA HIS A 414 11.90 25.94 -0.42
C HIS A 414 11.16 25.08 -1.45
N LEU A 415 9.81 25.00 -1.36
CA LEU A 415 8.98 24.25 -2.30
C LEU A 415 8.81 25.01 -3.61
N ARG A 416 8.70 26.34 -3.58
CA ARG A 416 8.66 27.18 -4.78
C ARG A 416 9.91 26.98 -5.64
N ALA A 417 11.09 26.88 -5.01
CA ALA A 417 12.33 26.60 -5.73
C ALA A 417 12.31 25.19 -6.38
N LEU A 418 11.80 24.18 -5.67
CA LEU A 418 11.60 22.83 -6.21
C LEU A 418 10.63 22.83 -7.40
N TYR A 419 9.51 23.55 -7.27
CA TYR A 419 8.50 23.64 -8.33
C TYR A 419 9.04 24.33 -9.60
N ALA A 420 9.78 25.42 -9.43
CA ALA A 420 10.27 26.23 -10.56
C ALA A 420 11.50 25.63 -11.25
N ARG A 421 12.42 25.04 -10.49
CA ARG A 421 13.77 24.62 -10.98
C ARG A 421 14.00 23.11 -10.96
N GLY A 422 13.07 22.32 -10.39
CA GLY A 422 13.26 20.89 -10.16
C GLY A 422 14.17 20.60 -8.97
N LEU A 423 14.74 19.39 -8.93
CA LEU A 423 15.64 18.96 -7.86
C LEU A 423 16.96 19.74 -7.90
N PRO A 424 17.55 20.09 -6.73
CA PRO A 424 18.84 20.77 -6.67
C PRO A 424 19.93 19.94 -7.38
N PRO A 425 20.82 20.56 -8.18
CA PRO A 425 21.91 19.84 -8.88
C PRO A 425 22.79 19.00 -7.95
N GLU A 426 23.01 19.49 -6.73
CA GLU A 426 23.79 18.80 -5.70
C GLU A 426 23.15 17.47 -5.24
N ALA A 427 21.82 17.33 -5.33
CA ALA A 427 21.11 16.11 -5.01
C ALA A 427 21.17 15.08 -6.16
N LEU A 428 21.50 15.54 -7.37
CA LEU A 428 21.61 14.70 -8.58
C LEU A 428 23.06 14.21 -8.80
N ALA A 429 24.03 14.87 -8.20
CA ALA A 429 25.46 14.53 -8.28
C ALA A 429 25.89 13.51 -7.21
N ARG A 430 25.02 13.16 -6.30
CA ARG A 430 25.21 12.15 -5.23
C ARG A 430 24.55 10.82 -5.61
#